data_6926d6368ef2efb1ea6157aaed46e1b2
#
_entry.id   6926d6368ef2efb1ea6157aaed46e1b2
#
_cell.length_a   1.000
_cell.length_b   1.000
_cell.length_c   1.000
_cell.angle_alpha   90.00
_cell.angle_beta   90.00
_cell.angle_gamma   90.00
#
_symmetry.space_group_name_H-M   'P 1'
#
loop_
_entity.id
_entity.type
_entity.pdbx_description
1 polymer ?
#
loop_
_entity_poly.entity_id
_entity_poly.type
_entity_poly.pdbx_seq_one_letter_code
_entity_poly.pdbx_strand_id
1 'polypeptide(L)'
;MRTHRILSLLLAAVLALLPGFAQGTSEQALQEQVDALVAQIAELQQQDPTFVYDGETYHVSNGTQYANEHLKQTDDYYPFFDKLMEASLAHSDKIAELYLQEVRLLNQLAALWGYDNYMSYALKERYGIDVDVVALTDTVVESFSKSWQPLAWLAYLATEPDNQKFLDEDDFLKEAAALYGELCPDYQPLLESLINSDNLHLETTTPLLSGGSTSFRYGTFEVEIRFFDDLSFSSIVLHEFGHYLHDTYENELVVVNYPINETHSIAGTLLLADRMEAFFRERTGDTYGAYLTLRYLITSLNVLYSSMLNAMISIEVYANPDAFEPRDIARLYLESSQALGYDAGYSPEYQMILGSQWITSTTLFQLSFYDFNYILGSINSLSLWYEQQTGGDAVTKYNKLVQTPIPDISYSEYCRQMGLPAVNDTDLYAELDTFLSEKLTALEEEVFGGE
;
A
#
# COMPACT_ATOMS: atom_id res chain seq x y z
N MET A 1 -11.02 20.60 1.79
CA MET A 1 -12.11 20.62 2.81
C MET A 1 -13.37 19.79 2.46
N ARG A 2 -13.61 19.39 1.21
CA ARG A 2 -14.74 18.49 0.84
C ARG A 2 -14.39 17.00 0.91
N THR A 3 -13.15 16.61 0.62
CA THR A 3 -12.68 15.21 0.62
C THR A 3 -12.67 14.54 1.99
N HIS A 4 -12.35 15.26 3.08
CA HIS A 4 -12.37 14.69 4.43
C HIS A 4 -13.76 14.27 4.94
N ARG A 5 -14.83 14.89 4.46
CA ARG A 5 -16.19 14.46 4.82
C ARG A 5 -16.62 13.16 4.15
N ILE A 6 -15.99 12.79 3.05
CA ILE A 6 -16.37 11.62 2.25
C ILE A 6 -15.77 10.33 2.83
N LEU A 7 -14.50 10.34 3.26
CA LEU A 7 -13.90 9.18 3.92
C LEU A 7 -14.55 8.87 5.28
N SER A 8 -14.83 9.90 6.08
CA SER A 8 -15.56 9.74 7.34
C SER A 8 -16.98 9.20 7.12
N LEU A 9 -17.64 9.56 6.01
CA LEU A 9 -18.96 9.04 5.65
C LEU A 9 -18.90 7.59 5.14
N LEU A 10 -17.84 7.18 4.47
CA LEU A 10 -17.63 5.78 4.07
C LEU A 10 -17.39 4.89 5.28
N LEU A 11 -16.55 5.31 6.23
CA LEU A 11 -16.34 4.58 7.49
C LEU A 11 -17.65 4.47 8.29
N ALA A 12 -18.39 5.56 8.42
CA ALA A 12 -19.70 5.59 9.08
C ALA A 12 -20.77 4.76 8.34
N ALA A 13 -20.74 4.73 7.00
CA ALA A 13 -21.69 3.95 6.21
C ALA A 13 -21.44 2.44 6.31
N VAL A 14 -20.18 2.01 6.34
CA VAL A 14 -19.82 0.58 6.52
C VAL A 14 -20.21 0.09 7.92
N LEU A 15 -20.02 0.91 8.96
CA LEU A 15 -20.45 0.58 10.33
C LEU A 15 -21.98 0.58 10.51
N ALA A 16 -22.72 1.38 9.71
CA ALA A 16 -24.18 1.44 9.77
C ALA A 16 -24.90 0.27 9.09
N LEU A 17 -24.20 -0.57 8.32
CA LEU A 17 -24.77 -1.71 7.58
C LEU A 17 -24.71 -3.05 8.33
N LEU A 18 -24.17 -3.11 9.56
CA LEU A 18 -24.17 -4.32 10.37
C LEU A 18 -25.53 -4.51 11.05
N PRO A 19 -26.29 -5.58 10.78
CA PRO A 19 -27.60 -5.78 11.37
C PRO A 19 -27.47 -6.22 12.84
N GLY A 20 -28.05 -5.44 13.74
CA GLY A 20 -28.53 -5.97 15.00
C GLY A 20 -27.96 -5.45 16.31
N PHE A 21 -27.16 -4.41 16.34
CA PHE A 21 -26.70 -3.83 17.62
C PHE A 21 -27.55 -2.62 18.03
N ALA A 22 -28.20 -2.74 19.19
CA ALA A 22 -28.80 -1.58 19.88
C ALA A 22 -27.62 -0.69 20.36
N GLN A 23 -27.32 0.38 19.61
CA GLN A 23 -26.25 1.32 19.92
C GLN A 23 -26.53 1.98 21.28
N GLY A 24 -25.71 1.62 22.29
CA GLY A 24 -25.68 2.33 23.56
C GLY A 24 -24.94 3.67 23.39
N THR A 25 -25.31 4.68 24.18
CA THR A 25 -24.62 5.99 24.21
C THR A 25 -23.11 5.92 24.44
N SER A 26 -22.61 4.80 25.00
CA SER A 26 -21.19 4.56 25.22
C SER A 26 -20.43 4.21 23.94
N GLU A 27 -20.99 3.40 23.06
CA GLU A 27 -20.37 2.99 21.78
C GLU A 27 -20.23 4.19 20.83
N GLN A 28 -21.32 4.93 20.62
CA GLN A 28 -21.28 6.13 19.79
C GLN A 28 -20.26 7.16 20.31
N ALA A 29 -20.18 7.35 21.62
CA ALA A 29 -19.21 8.29 22.20
C ALA A 29 -17.76 7.84 22.02
N LEU A 30 -17.48 6.54 22.04
CA LEU A 30 -16.13 6.02 21.75
C LEU A 30 -15.81 6.18 20.25
N GLN A 31 -16.76 5.91 19.36
CA GLN A 31 -16.57 6.09 17.93
C GLN A 31 -16.29 7.56 17.57
N GLU A 32 -17.04 8.51 18.14
CA GLU A 32 -16.83 9.93 17.93
C GLU A 32 -15.41 10.37 18.41
N GLN A 33 -14.88 9.76 19.47
CA GLN A 33 -13.52 10.02 19.92
C GLN A 33 -12.47 9.43 18.98
N VAL A 34 -12.67 8.21 18.46
CA VAL A 34 -11.79 7.61 17.44
C VAL A 34 -11.76 8.49 16.20
N ASP A 35 -12.93 8.89 15.67
CA ASP A 35 -13.02 9.74 14.47
C ASP A 35 -12.28 11.09 14.68
N ALA A 36 -12.37 11.65 15.89
CA ALA A 36 -11.67 12.88 16.23
C ALA A 36 -10.16 12.71 16.28
N LEU A 37 -9.65 11.57 16.78
CA LEU A 37 -8.21 11.26 16.79
C LEU A 37 -7.68 11.03 15.38
N VAL A 38 -8.37 10.25 14.56
CA VAL A 38 -8.02 10.02 13.13
C VAL A 38 -7.94 11.34 12.37
N ALA A 39 -8.89 12.25 12.60
CA ALA A 39 -8.88 13.58 11.97
C ALA A 39 -7.67 14.43 12.43
N GLN A 40 -7.29 14.37 13.71
CA GLN A 40 -6.11 15.07 14.23
C GLN A 40 -4.81 14.48 13.67
N ILE A 41 -4.72 13.15 13.57
CA ILE A 41 -3.57 12.49 12.94
C ILE A 41 -3.44 12.93 11.48
N ALA A 42 -4.54 12.91 10.71
CA ALA A 42 -4.55 13.34 9.32
C ALA A 42 -4.16 14.82 9.14
N GLU A 43 -4.52 15.69 10.09
CA GLU A 43 -4.07 17.08 10.10
C GLU A 43 -2.56 17.20 10.37
N LEU A 44 -2.04 16.42 11.31
CA LEU A 44 -0.60 16.39 11.60
C LEU A 44 0.21 15.82 10.43
N GLN A 45 -0.27 14.77 9.76
CA GLN A 45 0.39 14.19 8.58
C GLN A 45 0.58 15.21 7.44
N GLN A 46 -0.28 16.22 7.34
CA GLN A 46 -0.18 17.29 6.33
C GLN A 46 0.78 18.42 6.74
N GLN A 47 1.24 18.43 7.98
CA GLN A 47 2.17 19.46 8.44
C GLN A 47 3.60 19.08 8.08
N ASP A 48 4.36 20.06 7.62
CA ASP A 48 5.81 19.95 7.44
C ASP A 48 6.50 20.62 8.64
N PRO A 49 7.02 19.84 9.60
CA PRO A 49 7.62 20.39 10.80
C PRO A 49 8.82 21.28 10.47
N THR A 50 9.08 22.25 11.31
CA THR A 50 10.21 23.16 11.15
C THR A 50 11.14 23.12 12.36
N PHE A 51 12.40 23.49 12.15
CA PHE A 51 13.39 23.67 13.20
C PHE A 51 14.23 24.93 12.94
N VAL A 52 14.89 25.41 13.98
CA VAL A 52 15.77 26.59 13.88
C VAL A 52 17.21 26.16 14.02
N TYR A 53 18.06 26.56 13.07
CA TYR A 53 19.49 26.38 13.09
C TYR A 53 20.19 27.69 12.70
N ASP A 54 21.14 28.16 13.50
CA ASP A 54 21.87 29.42 13.33
C ASP A 54 20.96 30.66 13.06
N GLY A 55 19.80 30.69 13.71
CA GLY A 55 18.80 31.77 13.60
C GLY A 55 17.90 31.72 12.37
N GLU A 56 18.10 30.78 11.46
CA GLU A 56 17.29 30.53 10.28
C GLU A 56 16.30 29.39 10.55
N THR A 57 15.13 29.43 9.90
CA THR A 57 14.10 28.38 9.99
C THR A 57 14.16 27.47 8.78
N TYR A 58 14.19 26.17 9.02
CA TYR A 58 14.24 25.11 8.01
C TYR A 58 13.04 24.18 8.14
N HIS A 59 12.63 23.60 7.01
CA HIS A 59 11.60 22.56 6.99
C HIS A 59 12.23 21.17 7.02
N VAL A 60 11.57 20.23 7.70
CA VAL A 60 12.05 18.83 7.82
C VAL A 60 12.07 18.16 6.44
N SER A 61 11.06 18.42 5.60
CA SER A 61 10.93 17.81 4.26
C SER A 61 12.13 18.06 3.34
N ASN A 62 12.80 19.21 3.46
CA ASN A 62 13.95 19.56 2.64
C ASN A 62 15.28 19.67 3.40
N GLY A 63 15.25 19.41 4.71
CA GLY A 63 16.43 19.55 5.58
C GLY A 63 17.59 18.64 5.20
N THR A 64 17.30 17.38 4.86
CA THR A 64 18.31 16.40 4.44
C THR A 64 19.00 16.84 3.13
N GLN A 65 18.22 17.28 2.15
CA GLN A 65 18.75 17.78 0.89
C GLN A 65 19.64 19.01 1.12
N TYR A 66 19.14 19.99 1.89
CA TYR A 66 19.91 21.19 2.23
C TYR A 66 21.25 20.85 2.90
N ALA A 67 21.25 19.96 3.88
CA ALA A 67 22.47 19.55 4.58
C ALA A 67 23.48 18.89 3.62
N ASN A 68 23.03 18.01 2.75
CA ASN A 68 23.88 17.33 1.78
C ASN A 68 24.48 18.29 0.73
N GLU A 69 23.71 19.28 0.27
CA GLU A 69 24.14 20.23 -0.74
C GLU A 69 25.05 21.32 -0.17
N HIS A 70 24.78 21.80 1.05
CA HIS A 70 25.41 23.00 1.59
C HIS A 70 26.33 22.79 2.79
N LEU A 71 26.12 21.72 3.58
CA LEU A 71 26.82 21.51 4.85
C LEU A 71 27.76 20.31 4.87
N LYS A 72 27.66 19.37 3.91
CA LYS A 72 28.35 18.05 3.91
C LYS A 72 29.86 18.09 4.22
N GLN A 73 30.53 19.21 3.91
CA GLN A 73 31.98 19.39 4.13
C GLN A 73 32.28 20.42 5.21
N THR A 74 31.33 20.79 6.03
CA THR A 74 31.46 21.78 7.11
C THR A 74 31.29 21.14 8.48
N ASP A 75 31.76 21.83 9.53
CA ASP A 75 31.56 21.41 10.89
C ASP A 75 30.09 21.50 11.35
N ASP A 76 29.23 22.18 10.56
CA ASP A 76 27.82 22.39 10.84
C ASP A 76 26.93 21.21 10.41
N TYR A 77 27.45 20.26 9.63
CA TYR A 77 26.67 19.14 9.09
C TYR A 77 25.95 18.35 10.18
N TYR A 78 26.71 17.85 11.17
CA TYR A 78 26.12 17.06 12.24
C TYR A 78 25.23 17.88 13.20
N PRO A 79 25.62 19.08 13.67
CA PRO A 79 24.75 19.91 14.48
C PRO A 79 23.42 20.27 13.80
N PHE A 80 23.42 20.47 12.48
CA PHE A 80 22.20 20.68 11.71
C PHE A 80 21.32 19.42 11.67
N PHE A 81 21.93 18.26 11.42
CA PHE A 81 21.22 16.98 11.43
C PHE A 81 20.61 16.64 12.80
N ASP A 82 21.29 16.97 13.88
CA ASP A 82 20.74 16.79 15.24
C ASP A 82 19.43 17.57 15.43
N LYS A 83 19.37 18.80 14.91
CA LYS A 83 18.15 19.62 14.97
C LYS A 83 17.04 19.11 14.04
N LEU A 84 17.38 18.68 12.84
CA LEU A 84 16.48 18.03 11.91
C LEU A 84 15.85 16.79 12.54
N MET A 85 16.69 15.92 13.11
CA MET A 85 16.28 14.68 13.78
C MET A 85 15.36 14.97 14.97
N GLU A 86 15.73 15.92 15.84
CA GLU A 86 14.92 16.34 16.99
C GLU A 86 13.51 16.77 16.56
N ALA A 87 13.40 17.57 15.48
CA ALA A 87 12.12 18.04 14.96
C ALA A 87 11.28 16.93 14.34
N SER A 88 11.90 16.05 13.53
CA SER A 88 11.25 14.90 12.90
C SER A 88 10.68 13.94 13.96
N LEU A 89 11.48 13.57 14.95
CA LEU A 89 11.06 12.66 16.01
C LEU A 89 10.01 13.28 16.93
N ALA A 90 10.10 14.58 17.23
CA ALA A 90 9.09 15.27 18.03
C ALA A 90 7.73 15.33 17.32
N HIS A 91 7.72 15.41 16.00
CA HIS A 91 6.50 15.33 15.19
C HIS A 91 5.93 13.91 15.18
N SER A 92 6.79 12.92 14.94
CA SER A 92 6.42 11.50 15.02
C SER A 92 5.85 11.12 16.39
N ASP A 93 6.45 11.59 17.49
CA ASP A 93 5.98 11.33 18.86
C ASP A 93 4.56 11.87 19.10
N LYS A 94 4.21 13.03 18.53
CA LYS A 94 2.83 13.58 18.66
C LYS A 94 1.82 12.70 17.94
N ILE A 95 2.15 12.21 16.76
CA ILE A 95 1.29 11.29 16.01
C ILE A 95 1.18 9.97 16.76
N ALA A 96 2.28 9.44 17.29
CA ALA A 96 2.30 8.22 18.07
C ALA A 96 1.44 8.30 19.36
N GLU A 97 1.45 9.44 20.03
CA GLU A 97 0.58 9.67 21.20
C GLU A 97 -0.90 9.54 20.82
N LEU A 98 -1.33 10.15 19.71
CA LEU A 98 -2.71 10.06 19.23
C LEU A 98 -3.04 8.64 18.75
N TYR A 99 -2.12 7.99 18.03
CA TYR A 99 -2.28 6.62 17.56
C TYR A 99 -2.46 5.62 18.71
N LEU A 100 -1.64 5.71 19.75
CA LEU A 100 -1.81 4.86 20.95
C LEU A 100 -3.14 5.11 21.66
N GLN A 101 -3.64 6.34 21.67
CA GLN A 101 -4.99 6.66 22.20
C GLN A 101 -6.09 6.05 21.32
N GLU A 102 -5.97 6.16 19.99
CA GLU A 102 -6.88 5.56 19.03
C GLU A 102 -6.97 4.03 19.22
N VAL A 103 -5.81 3.35 19.28
CA VAL A 103 -5.76 1.89 19.48
C VAL A 103 -6.43 1.47 20.79
N ARG A 104 -6.23 2.22 21.89
CA ARG A 104 -6.92 1.94 23.15
C ARG A 104 -8.44 2.06 23.04
N LEU A 105 -8.93 3.09 22.33
CA LEU A 105 -10.38 3.27 22.11
C LEU A 105 -10.96 2.19 21.20
N LEU A 106 -10.26 1.83 20.14
CA LEU A 106 -10.66 0.74 19.23
C LEU A 106 -10.71 -0.60 19.96
N ASN A 107 -9.74 -0.91 20.83
CA ASN A 107 -9.78 -2.11 21.66
C ASN A 107 -10.95 -2.08 22.66
N GLN A 108 -11.31 -0.92 23.20
CA GLN A 108 -12.50 -0.78 24.05
C GLN A 108 -13.79 -1.03 23.25
N LEU A 109 -13.89 -0.51 22.03
CA LEU A 109 -15.03 -0.79 21.13
C LEU A 109 -15.14 -2.28 20.82
N ALA A 110 -14.03 -2.93 20.48
CA ALA A 110 -13.99 -4.37 20.21
C ALA A 110 -14.45 -5.19 21.42
N ALA A 111 -14.05 -4.80 22.63
CA ALA A 111 -14.50 -5.44 23.86
C ALA A 111 -16.02 -5.30 24.08
N LEU A 112 -16.64 -4.16 23.71
CA LEU A 112 -18.09 -3.99 23.75
C LEU A 112 -18.80 -4.92 22.76
N TRP A 113 -18.15 -5.25 21.64
CA TRP A 113 -18.68 -6.18 20.62
C TRP A 113 -18.36 -7.65 20.94
N GLY A 114 -17.63 -7.93 22.02
CA GLY A 114 -17.31 -9.27 22.48
C GLY A 114 -16.05 -9.88 21.89
N TYR A 115 -15.14 -9.05 21.38
CA TYR A 115 -13.83 -9.45 20.85
C TYR A 115 -12.72 -9.16 21.85
N ASP A 116 -11.64 -9.93 21.81
CA ASP A 116 -10.48 -9.77 22.70
C ASP A 116 -9.74 -8.46 22.44
N ASN A 117 -9.64 -8.04 21.17
CA ASN A 117 -9.08 -6.78 20.71
C ASN A 117 -9.66 -6.40 19.35
N TYR A 118 -9.33 -5.19 18.87
CA TYR A 118 -9.83 -4.68 17.59
C TYR A 118 -9.28 -5.45 16.38
N MET A 119 -8.07 -6.01 16.46
CA MET A 119 -7.51 -6.87 15.41
C MET A 119 -8.43 -8.06 15.14
N SER A 120 -8.86 -8.78 16.17
CA SER A 120 -9.75 -9.94 16.04
C SER A 120 -11.10 -9.58 15.41
N TYR A 121 -11.64 -8.40 15.74
CA TYR A 121 -12.85 -7.87 15.12
C TYR A 121 -12.64 -7.49 13.65
N ALA A 122 -11.62 -6.68 13.39
CA ALA A 122 -11.39 -6.12 12.05
C ALA A 122 -11.11 -7.24 11.01
N LEU A 123 -10.24 -8.18 11.34
CA LEU A 123 -9.89 -9.27 10.44
C LEU A 123 -11.11 -10.10 10.08
N LYS A 124 -11.90 -10.48 11.07
CA LYS A 124 -13.05 -11.36 10.88
C LYS A 124 -14.25 -10.66 10.28
N GLU A 125 -14.68 -9.55 10.88
CA GLU A 125 -15.98 -8.95 10.56
C GLU A 125 -15.90 -7.85 9.49
N ARG A 126 -14.74 -7.17 9.38
CA ARG A 126 -14.57 -6.13 8.35
C ARG A 126 -13.96 -6.69 7.06
N TYR A 127 -13.01 -7.61 7.17
CA TYR A 127 -12.21 -8.05 6.01
C TYR A 127 -12.43 -9.52 5.63
N GLY A 128 -13.18 -10.29 6.40
CA GLY A 128 -13.46 -11.71 6.10
C GLY A 128 -12.22 -12.61 6.12
N ILE A 129 -11.17 -12.18 6.83
CA ILE A 129 -9.89 -12.89 6.93
C ILE A 129 -9.98 -13.93 8.06
N ASP A 130 -9.91 -15.21 7.71
CA ASP A 130 -10.01 -16.37 8.62
C ASP A 130 -8.67 -17.05 8.87
N VAL A 131 -7.55 -16.33 8.70
CA VAL A 131 -6.20 -16.84 8.89
C VAL A 131 -5.55 -16.27 10.14
N ASP A 132 -4.60 -17.02 10.71
CA ASP A 132 -3.73 -16.52 11.77
C ASP A 132 -2.72 -15.55 11.18
N VAL A 133 -3.00 -14.24 11.31
CA VAL A 133 -2.18 -13.19 10.70
C VAL A 133 -0.82 -13.02 11.36
N VAL A 134 -0.66 -13.43 12.63
CA VAL A 134 0.64 -13.41 13.32
C VAL A 134 1.54 -14.48 12.69
N ALA A 135 1.05 -15.72 12.62
CA ALA A 135 1.78 -16.80 11.97
C ALA A 135 2.02 -16.54 10.48
N LEU A 136 1.06 -15.91 9.77
CA LEU A 136 1.25 -15.49 8.39
C LEU A 136 2.40 -14.47 8.27
N THR A 137 2.42 -13.45 9.11
CA THR A 137 3.47 -12.41 9.09
C THR A 137 4.84 -13.01 9.29
N ASP A 138 5.01 -13.86 10.31
CA ASP A 138 6.27 -14.56 10.57
C ASP A 138 6.69 -15.41 9.36
N THR A 139 5.75 -16.18 8.80
CA THR A 139 6.00 -17.03 7.62
C THR A 139 6.44 -16.21 6.41
N VAL A 140 5.80 -15.07 6.13
CA VAL A 140 6.15 -14.20 5.00
C VAL A 140 7.52 -13.54 5.22
N VAL A 141 7.81 -13.03 6.43
CA VAL A 141 9.13 -12.47 6.77
C VAL A 141 10.24 -13.49 6.52
N GLU A 142 10.06 -14.72 6.98
CA GLU A 142 11.07 -15.78 6.83
C GLU A 142 11.20 -16.26 5.38
N SER A 143 10.09 -16.42 4.68
CA SER A 143 10.06 -17.02 3.34
C SER A 143 10.60 -16.10 2.24
N PHE A 144 10.37 -14.78 2.34
CA PHE A 144 10.84 -13.80 1.36
C PHE A 144 12.22 -13.22 1.68
N SER A 145 13.06 -13.97 2.36
CA SER A 145 14.37 -13.52 2.90
C SER A 145 15.35 -12.99 1.86
N LYS A 146 15.25 -13.40 0.58
CA LYS A 146 16.12 -12.93 -0.51
C LYS A 146 15.60 -11.66 -1.16
N SER A 147 14.26 -11.48 -1.18
CA SER A 147 13.60 -10.38 -1.86
C SER A 147 13.48 -9.14 -0.99
N TRP A 148 13.48 -9.27 0.34
CA TRP A 148 13.30 -8.13 1.24
C TRP A 148 14.38 -7.06 1.06
N GLN A 149 15.66 -7.45 0.99
CA GLN A 149 16.73 -6.48 0.84
C GLN A 149 16.66 -5.69 -0.47
N PRO A 150 16.50 -6.30 -1.66
CA PRO A 150 16.27 -5.57 -2.89
C PRO A 150 15.02 -4.66 -2.83
N LEU A 151 13.90 -5.15 -2.31
CA LEU A 151 12.68 -4.34 -2.18
C LEU A 151 12.90 -3.13 -1.26
N ALA A 152 13.50 -3.32 -0.10
CA ALA A 152 13.79 -2.23 0.84
C ALA A 152 14.74 -1.20 0.25
N TRP A 153 15.79 -1.65 -0.46
CA TRP A 153 16.78 -0.78 -1.10
C TRP A 153 16.19 0.01 -2.26
N LEU A 154 15.35 -0.61 -3.08
CA LEU A 154 14.76 0.00 -4.26
C LEU A 154 13.44 0.74 -3.97
N ALA A 155 12.90 0.64 -2.74
CA ALA A 155 11.59 1.22 -2.39
C ALA A 155 11.49 2.73 -2.67
N TYR A 156 12.62 3.47 -2.59
CA TYR A 156 12.65 4.90 -2.91
C TYR A 156 12.25 5.18 -4.36
N LEU A 157 12.50 4.25 -5.29
CA LEU A 157 12.13 4.39 -6.70
C LEU A 157 10.60 4.49 -6.90
N ALA A 158 9.80 3.96 -5.99
CA ALA A 158 8.35 4.03 -6.07
C ALA A 158 7.81 5.47 -5.92
N THR A 159 8.53 6.33 -5.19
CA THR A 159 8.08 7.69 -4.85
C THR A 159 8.97 8.79 -5.41
N GLU A 160 10.09 8.47 -6.07
CA GLU A 160 10.96 9.47 -6.67
C GLU A 160 10.33 10.01 -7.96
N PRO A 161 10.05 11.32 -8.05
CA PRO A 161 9.43 11.88 -9.24
C PRO A 161 10.34 11.81 -10.47
N ASP A 162 9.78 11.39 -11.59
CA ASP A 162 10.45 11.43 -12.89
C ASP A 162 9.89 12.57 -13.74
N ASN A 163 10.75 13.47 -14.15
CA ASN A 163 10.36 14.64 -14.95
C ASN A 163 10.35 14.37 -16.47
N GLN A 164 10.68 13.15 -16.92
CA GLN A 164 10.63 12.80 -18.33
C GLN A 164 9.20 12.43 -18.73
N LYS A 165 8.65 13.20 -19.67
CA LYS A 165 7.38 12.87 -20.31
C LYS A 165 7.63 11.79 -21.36
N PHE A 166 6.98 10.63 -21.24
CA PHE A 166 7.06 9.52 -22.19
C PHE A 166 5.67 9.00 -22.63
N LEU A 167 4.59 9.47 -22.02
CA LEU A 167 3.24 9.11 -22.44
C LEU A 167 2.32 10.33 -22.55
N ASP A 168 1.28 10.19 -23.37
CA ASP A 168 0.08 11.00 -23.35
C ASP A 168 -1.01 10.25 -22.57
N GLU A 169 -1.68 10.95 -21.67
CA GLU A 169 -2.64 10.33 -20.73
C GLU A 169 -3.82 9.67 -21.47
N ASP A 170 -4.42 10.39 -22.46
CA ASP A 170 -5.56 9.86 -23.22
C ASP A 170 -5.17 8.67 -24.11
N ASP A 171 -3.96 8.67 -24.66
CA ASP A 171 -3.46 7.55 -25.45
C ASP A 171 -3.11 6.36 -24.56
N PHE A 172 -2.56 6.59 -23.37
CA PHE A 172 -2.26 5.49 -22.44
C PHE A 172 -3.53 4.82 -21.89
N LEU A 173 -4.58 5.57 -21.60
CA LEU A 173 -5.85 4.98 -21.17
C LEU A 173 -6.39 3.97 -22.19
N LYS A 174 -6.30 4.30 -23.50
CA LYS A 174 -6.70 3.38 -24.58
C LYS A 174 -5.77 2.17 -24.68
N GLU A 175 -4.46 2.40 -24.52
CA GLU A 175 -3.47 1.32 -24.49
C GLU A 175 -3.73 0.37 -23.32
N ALA A 176 -3.97 0.91 -22.11
CA ALA A 176 -4.30 0.12 -20.93
C ALA A 176 -5.57 -0.73 -21.13
N ALA A 177 -6.61 -0.16 -21.77
CA ALA A 177 -7.81 -0.92 -22.12
C ALA A 177 -7.51 -2.06 -23.12
N ALA A 178 -6.65 -1.81 -24.11
CA ALA A 178 -6.22 -2.82 -25.07
C ALA A 178 -5.37 -3.93 -24.42
N LEU A 179 -4.46 -3.57 -23.50
CA LEU A 179 -3.65 -4.51 -22.72
C LEU A 179 -4.53 -5.47 -21.90
N TYR A 180 -5.53 -4.94 -21.21
CA TYR A 180 -6.52 -5.78 -20.51
C TYR A 180 -7.34 -6.64 -21.49
N GLY A 181 -7.61 -6.14 -22.70
CA GLY A 181 -8.23 -6.90 -23.79
C GLY A 181 -7.41 -8.12 -24.23
N GLU A 182 -6.09 -8.11 -24.07
CA GLU A 182 -5.24 -9.30 -24.30
C GLU A 182 -5.44 -10.37 -23.21
N LEU A 183 -5.75 -9.99 -21.97
CA LEU A 183 -6.09 -10.94 -20.90
C LEU A 183 -7.49 -11.54 -21.13
N CYS A 184 -8.46 -10.70 -21.50
CA CYS A 184 -9.80 -11.12 -21.88
C CYS A 184 -10.42 -10.11 -22.86
N PRO A 185 -10.88 -10.52 -24.05
CA PRO A 185 -11.49 -9.61 -25.04
C PRO A 185 -12.69 -8.81 -24.52
N ASP A 186 -13.41 -9.30 -23.52
CA ASP A 186 -14.57 -8.63 -22.94
C ASP A 186 -14.19 -7.43 -22.04
N TYR A 187 -12.92 -7.33 -21.61
CA TYR A 187 -12.45 -6.25 -20.73
C TYR A 187 -12.28 -4.93 -21.47
N GLN A 188 -11.74 -4.97 -22.69
CA GLN A 188 -11.50 -3.75 -23.47
C GLN A 188 -12.74 -2.87 -23.61
N PRO A 189 -13.90 -3.37 -24.09
CA PRO A 189 -15.08 -2.51 -24.25
C PRO A 189 -15.64 -1.98 -22.92
N LEU A 190 -15.46 -2.68 -21.80
CA LEU A 190 -15.85 -2.19 -20.49
C LEU A 190 -14.98 -1.00 -20.07
N LEU A 191 -13.66 -1.11 -20.23
CA LEU A 191 -12.72 -0.03 -19.92
C LEU A 191 -12.86 1.15 -20.88
N GLU A 192 -13.08 0.93 -22.17
CA GLU A 192 -13.41 2.00 -23.15
C GLU A 192 -14.68 2.75 -22.75
N SER A 193 -15.68 2.05 -22.19
CA SER A 193 -16.91 2.69 -21.68
C SER A 193 -16.62 3.57 -20.47
N LEU A 194 -15.75 3.13 -19.54
CA LEU A 194 -15.31 3.94 -18.41
C LEU A 194 -14.54 5.20 -18.87
N ILE A 195 -13.58 5.02 -19.76
CA ILE A 195 -12.74 6.10 -20.31
C ILE A 195 -13.58 7.19 -20.97
N ASN A 196 -14.66 6.80 -21.67
CA ASN A 196 -15.55 7.73 -22.34
C ASN A 196 -16.72 8.23 -21.47
N SER A 197 -16.70 7.97 -20.15
CA SER A 197 -17.72 8.40 -19.20
C SER A 197 -17.23 9.56 -18.33
N ASP A 198 -18.15 10.17 -17.58
CA ASP A 198 -17.84 11.16 -16.55
C ASP A 198 -17.41 10.51 -15.21
N ASN A 199 -17.20 9.18 -15.19
CA ASN A 199 -16.91 8.43 -13.96
C ASN A 199 -15.42 8.16 -13.76
N LEU A 200 -14.56 8.54 -14.70
CA LEU A 200 -13.10 8.50 -14.56
C LEU A 200 -12.56 9.90 -14.21
N HIS A 201 -11.95 10.03 -13.04
CA HIS A 201 -11.44 11.28 -12.53
C HIS A 201 -9.92 11.21 -12.42
N LEU A 202 -9.22 12.11 -13.12
CA LEU A 202 -7.77 12.20 -13.15
C LEU A 202 -7.31 13.47 -12.44
N GLU A 203 -6.36 13.36 -11.51
CA GLU A 203 -5.81 14.51 -10.76
C GLU A 203 -4.28 14.39 -10.64
N THR A 204 -3.56 15.43 -11.07
CA THR A 204 -2.13 15.53 -10.82
C THR A 204 -1.89 16.00 -9.38
N THR A 205 -1.00 15.31 -8.66
CA THR A 205 -0.75 15.56 -7.24
C THR A 205 0.74 15.43 -6.89
N THR A 206 1.06 15.22 -5.62
CA THR A 206 2.41 14.91 -5.13
C THR A 206 2.54 13.41 -4.84
N PRO A 207 3.78 12.86 -4.77
CA PRO A 207 3.97 11.45 -4.44
C PRO A 207 3.24 11.00 -3.16
N LEU A 208 3.22 11.82 -2.13
CA LEU A 208 2.56 11.52 -0.85
C LEU A 208 1.04 11.37 -0.97
N LEU A 209 0.41 12.02 -1.95
CA LEU A 209 -1.03 12.03 -2.15
C LEU A 209 -1.46 11.20 -3.36
N SER A 210 -0.50 10.55 -4.04
CA SER A 210 -0.79 9.69 -5.18
C SER A 210 -1.49 8.40 -4.75
N GLY A 211 -2.27 7.84 -5.67
CA GLY A 211 -3.03 6.62 -5.45
C GLY A 211 -4.34 6.65 -6.20
N GLY A 212 -5.09 5.58 -6.14
CA GLY A 212 -6.38 5.49 -6.78
C GLY A 212 -7.46 4.99 -5.84
N SER A 213 -8.68 4.98 -6.33
CA SER A 213 -9.80 4.32 -5.68
C SER A 213 -10.91 4.04 -6.68
N THR A 214 -11.47 2.85 -6.61
CA THR A 214 -12.72 2.49 -7.28
C THR A 214 -13.83 2.44 -6.24
N SER A 215 -14.94 3.12 -6.49
CA SER A 215 -16.05 3.21 -5.56
C SER A 215 -17.40 3.23 -6.27
N PHE A 216 -18.42 2.64 -5.63
CA PHE A 216 -19.78 2.68 -6.16
C PHE A 216 -20.55 3.86 -5.58
N ARG A 217 -20.98 4.79 -6.44
CA ARG A 217 -21.74 5.97 -6.06
C ARG A 217 -22.92 6.19 -6.99
N TYR A 218 -24.08 6.50 -6.44
CA TYR A 218 -25.29 6.86 -7.18
C TYR A 218 -25.70 5.86 -8.28
N GLY A 219 -25.35 4.57 -8.11
CA GLY A 219 -25.72 3.53 -9.07
C GLY A 219 -24.67 3.28 -10.17
N THR A 220 -23.50 3.90 -10.07
CA THR A 220 -22.37 3.74 -11.01
C THR A 220 -21.06 3.56 -10.24
N PHE A 221 -20.09 2.93 -10.90
CA PHE A 221 -18.71 2.89 -10.39
C PHE A 221 -17.97 4.14 -10.82
N GLU A 222 -17.32 4.81 -9.88
CA GLU A 222 -16.43 5.95 -10.09
C GLU A 222 -15.00 5.52 -9.81
N VAL A 223 -14.07 5.89 -10.69
CA VAL A 223 -12.63 5.63 -10.57
C VAL A 223 -11.91 6.96 -10.42
N GLU A 224 -11.20 7.14 -9.31
CA GLU A 224 -10.35 8.30 -9.04
C GLU A 224 -8.88 7.89 -9.17
N ILE A 225 -8.08 8.61 -9.95
CA ILE A 225 -6.65 8.38 -10.14
C ILE A 225 -5.90 9.67 -9.85
N ARG A 226 -5.05 9.65 -8.83
CA ARG A 226 -4.17 10.76 -8.45
C ARG A 226 -2.72 10.35 -8.67
N PHE A 227 -2.02 11.05 -9.54
CA PHE A 227 -0.68 10.72 -9.99
C PHE A 227 0.26 11.93 -9.97
N PHE A 228 1.57 11.69 -9.95
CA PHE A 228 2.58 12.75 -9.90
C PHE A 228 3.55 12.74 -11.08
N ASP A 229 3.63 11.64 -11.81
CA ASP A 229 4.41 11.49 -13.04
C ASP A 229 3.78 10.45 -13.99
N ASP A 230 4.35 10.28 -15.17
CA ASP A 230 3.84 9.35 -16.18
C ASP A 230 3.88 7.88 -15.72
N LEU A 231 4.87 7.52 -14.89
CA LEU A 231 4.99 6.16 -14.36
C LEU A 231 3.93 5.87 -13.29
N SER A 232 3.77 6.78 -12.33
CA SER A 232 2.72 6.64 -11.30
C SER A 232 1.34 6.61 -11.94
N PHE A 233 1.10 7.43 -12.98
CA PHE A 233 -0.12 7.37 -13.77
C PHE A 233 -0.34 5.98 -14.35
N SER A 234 0.66 5.43 -15.06
CA SER A 234 0.53 4.12 -15.73
C SER A 234 0.28 2.99 -14.74
N SER A 235 0.97 2.98 -13.60
CA SER A 235 0.83 1.95 -12.57
C SER A 235 -0.54 2.00 -11.90
N ILE A 236 -1.01 3.20 -11.53
CA ILE A 236 -2.30 3.39 -10.84
C ILE A 236 -3.46 3.09 -11.78
N VAL A 237 -3.40 3.51 -13.06
CA VAL A 237 -4.43 3.17 -14.06
C VAL A 237 -4.62 1.67 -14.16
N LEU A 238 -3.53 0.91 -14.31
CA LEU A 238 -3.64 -0.56 -14.43
C LEU A 238 -4.19 -1.18 -13.15
N HIS A 239 -3.83 -0.67 -11.98
CA HIS A 239 -4.35 -1.15 -10.71
C HIS A 239 -5.87 -0.89 -10.59
N GLU A 240 -6.31 0.35 -10.78
CA GLU A 240 -7.73 0.72 -10.66
C GLU A 240 -8.61 0.08 -11.72
N PHE A 241 -8.07 -0.15 -12.93
CA PHE A 241 -8.80 -0.89 -13.97
C PHE A 241 -9.06 -2.34 -13.55
N GLY A 242 -8.14 -2.97 -12.80
CA GLY A 242 -8.36 -4.29 -12.21
C GLY A 242 -9.55 -4.31 -11.25
N HIS A 243 -9.66 -3.33 -10.36
CA HIS A 243 -10.81 -3.15 -9.47
C HIS A 243 -12.10 -2.92 -10.25
N TYR A 244 -12.09 -1.95 -11.18
CA TYR A 244 -13.28 -1.61 -11.96
C TYR A 244 -13.84 -2.80 -12.75
N LEU A 245 -12.95 -3.61 -13.35
CA LEU A 245 -13.37 -4.81 -14.09
C LEU A 245 -14.07 -5.79 -13.16
N HIS A 246 -13.49 -6.11 -12.00
CA HIS A 246 -14.13 -7.02 -11.06
C HIS A 246 -15.47 -6.46 -10.58
N ASP A 247 -15.51 -5.20 -10.15
CA ASP A 247 -16.72 -4.55 -9.65
C ASP A 247 -17.87 -4.54 -10.67
N THR A 248 -17.52 -4.49 -11.97
CA THR A 248 -18.53 -4.57 -13.06
C THR A 248 -19.21 -5.94 -13.13
N TYR A 249 -18.53 -7.02 -12.73
CA TYR A 249 -19.10 -8.37 -12.64
C TYR A 249 -19.77 -8.64 -11.28
N GLU A 250 -19.45 -7.87 -10.25
CA GLU A 250 -20.07 -7.94 -8.94
C GLU A 250 -21.42 -7.21 -8.96
N ASN A 251 -22.54 -7.96 -9.01
CA ASN A 251 -23.86 -7.36 -9.15
C ASN A 251 -24.45 -6.77 -7.86
N GLU A 252 -23.81 -7.00 -6.71
CA GLU A 252 -24.27 -6.49 -5.41
C GLU A 252 -23.05 -6.01 -4.59
N LEU A 253 -23.19 -4.85 -3.96
CA LEU A 253 -22.23 -4.29 -3.00
C LEU A 253 -22.10 -5.15 -1.73
N VAL A 254 -21.78 -6.40 -1.86
CA VAL A 254 -21.45 -7.27 -0.73
C VAL A 254 -19.95 -7.34 -0.61
N VAL A 255 -19.37 -6.31 -0.05
CA VAL A 255 -17.93 -6.24 0.19
C VAL A 255 -17.63 -6.95 1.50
N VAL A 256 -17.24 -8.21 1.45
CA VAL A 256 -16.81 -8.96 2.63
C VAL A 256 -15.43 -9.59 2.46
N ASN A 257 -14.78 -9.46 1.30
CA ASN A 257 -13.50 -10.16 1.07
C ASN A 257 -12.48 -9.27 0.33
N TYR A 258 -12.04 -8.20 1.00
CA TYR A 258 -11.08 -7.23 0.47
C TYR A 258 -9.75 -7.83 -0.04
N PRO A 259 -9.16 -8.91 0.52
CA PRO A 259 -7.95 -9.51 -0.04
C PRO A 259 -8.11 -9.96 -1.49
N ILE A 260 -9.32 -10.34 -1.88
CA ILE A 260 -9.62 -10.75 -3.26
C ILE A 260 -9.67 -9.54 -4.18
N ASN A 261 -10.22 -8.42 -3.72
CA ASN A 261 -10.24 -7.18 -4.51
C ASN A 261 -8.82 -6.71 -4.81
N GLU A 262 -7.92 -6.73 -3.82
CA GLU A 262 -6.51 -6.40 -4.04
C GLU A 262 -5.80 -7.42 -4.95
N THR A 263 -6.23 -8.69 -4.93
CA THR A 263 -5.72 -9.69 -5.88
C THR A 263 -6.06 -9.33 -7.32
N HIS A 264 -7.29 -8.86 -7.60
CA HIS A 264 -7.69 -8.50 -8.97
C HIS A 264 -6.83 -7.36 -9.55
N SER A 265 -6.58 -6.33 -8.76
CA SER A 265 -5.84 -5.14 -9.18
C SER A 265 -4.34 -5.41 -9.31
N ILE A 266 -3.71 -5.99 -8.28
CA ILE A 266 -2.27 -6.26 -8.28
C ILE A 266 -1.93 -7.34 -9.32
N ALA A 267 -2.75 -8.39 -9.45
CA ALA A 267 -2.51 -9.43 -10.45
C ALA A 267 -2.65 -8.89 -11.88
N GLY A 268 -3.62 -8.04 -12.18
CA GLY A 268 -3.73 -7.35 -13.46
C GLY A 268 -2.45 -6.61 -13.80
N THR A 269 -1.93 -5.82 -12.85
CA THR A 269 -0.69 -5.08 -13.00
C THR A 269 0.52 -6.00 -13.28
N LEU A 270 0.69 -7.07 -12.49
CA LEU A 270 1.84 -7.98 -12.64
C LEU A 270 1.75 -8.87 -13.88
N LEU A 271 0.56 -9.36 -14.26
CA LEU A 271 0.36 -10.17 -15.47
C LEU A 271 0.64 -9.37 -16.76
N LEU A 272 0.51 -8.04 -16.70
CA LEU A 272 0.83 -7.12 -17.79
C LEU A 272 2.28 -6.62 -17.77
N ALA A 273 3.11 -7.01 -16.78
CA ALA A 273 4.46 -6.47 -16.59
C ALA A 273 5.36 -6.60 -17.84
N ASP A 274 5.36 -7.76 -18.52
CA ASP A 274 6.17 -7.95 -19.74
C ASP A 274 5.68 -7.05 -20.91
N ARG A 275 4.38 -6.75 -20.95
CA ARG A 275 3.80 -5.82 -21.94
C ARG A 275 4.19 -4.38 -21.62
N MET A 276 4.19 -4.03 -20.33
CA MET A 276 4.63 -2.71 -19.89
C MET A 276 6.13 -2.51 -20.13
N GLU A 277 6.96 -3.53 -19.94
CA GLU A 277 8.38 -3.49 -20.31
C GLU A 277 8.54 -3.18 -21.80
N ALA A 278 7.83 -3.91 -22.69
CA ALA A 278 7.87 -3.66 -24.13
C ALA A 278 7.41 -2.22 -24.47
N PHE A 279 6.33 -1.76 -23.84
CA PHE A 279 5.79 -0.41 -24.00
C PHE A 279 6.82 0.68 -23.61
N PHE A 280 7.50 0.53 -22.48
CA PHE A 280 8.51 1.48 -22.03
C PHE A 280 9.72 1.49 -22.97
N ARG A 281 10.25 0.31 -23.34
CA ARG A 281 11.40 0.20 -24.25
C ARG A 281 11.13 0.78 -25.65
N GLU A 282 9.95 0.57 -26.20
CA GLU A 282 9.55 1.14 -27.50
C GLU A 282 9.53 2.66 -27.48
N ARG A 283 9.05 3.26 -26.39
CA ARG A 283 8.88 4.71 -26.28
C ARG A 283 10.14 5.46 -25.86
N THR A 284 11.01 4.85 -25.08
CA THR A 284 12.11 5.54 -24.42
C THR A 284 13.48 4.95 -24.72
N GLY A 285 13.55 3.82 -25.43
CA GLY A 285 14.78 3.09 -25.71
C GLY A 285 15.13 2.10 -24.60
N ASP A 286 16.08 1.20 -24.90
CA ASP A 286 16.34 0.00 -24.07
C ASP A 286 16.75 0.33 -22.63
N THR A 287 17.74 1.19 -22.43
CA THR A 287 18.29 1.49 -21.09
C THR A 287 17.27 2.20 -20.20
N TYR A 288 16.62 3.25 -20.73
CA TYR A 288 15.65 4.00 -19.93
C TYR A 288 14.34 3.22 -19.77
N GLY A 289 13.97 2.40 -20.75
CA GLY A 289 12.85 1.46 -20.66
C GLY A 289 13.08 0.40 -19.57
N ALA A 290 14.30 -0.13 -19.43
CA ALA A 290 14.63 -1.03 -18.33
C ALA A 290 14.49 -0.34 -16.95
N TYR A 291 14.95 0.90 -16.82
CA TYR A 291 14.77 1.70 -15.61
C TYR A 291 13.29 1.91 -15.26
N LEU A 292 12.47 2.28 -16.24
CA LEU A 292 11.02 2.43 -16.03
C LEU A 292 10.36 1.10 -15.66
N THR A 293 10.81 -0.02 -16.25
CA THR A 293 10.33 -1.36 -15.90
C THR A 293 10.65 -1.73 -14.46
N LEU A 294 11.90 -1.47 -14.03
CA LEU A 294 12.30 -1.68 -12.64
C LEU A 294 11.43 -0.85 -11.69
N ARG A 295 11.25 0.43 -11.97
CA ARG A 295 10.39 1.32 -11.18
C ARG A 295 8.94 0.85 -11.13
N TYR A 296 8.38 0.42 -12.27
CA TYR A 296 7.03 -0.10 -12.36
C TYR A 296 6.83 -1.33 -11.47
N LEU A 297 7.75 -2.28 -11.53
CA LEU A 297 7.70 -3.46 -10.67
C LEU A 297 7.86 -3.09 -9.19
N ILE A 298 8.81 -2.23 -8.86
CA ILE A 298 8.99 -1.78 -7.47
C ILE A 298 7.73 -1.05 -6.97
N THR A 299 7.11 -0.19 -7.77
CA THR A 299 5.86 0.48 -7.38
C THR A 299 4.76 -0.54 -7.06
N SER A 300 4.61 -1.57 -7.90
CA SER A 300 3.62 -2.64 -7.71
C SER A 300 3.93 -3.54 -6.51
N LEU A 301 5.20 -3.77 -6.19
CA LEU A 301 5.65 -4.67 -5.13
C LEU A 301 5.88 -3.95 -3.79
N ASN A 302 6.08 -2.64 -3.82
CA ASN A 302 6.27 -1.84 -2.60
C ASN A 302 5.04 -1.88 -1.69
N VAL A 303 3.86 -2.16 -2.25
CA VAL A 303 2.64 -2.35 -1.46
C VAL A 303 2.77 -3.55 -0.51
N LEU A 304 3.39 -4.65 -0.93
CA LEU A 304 3.68 -5.79 -0.07
C LEU A 304 4.68 -5.40 1.04
N TYR A 305 5.78 -4.74 0.68
CA TYR A 305 6.81 -4.32 1.65
C TYR A 305 6.26 -3.36 2.70
N SER A 306 5.60 -2.28 2.28
CA SER A 306 5.02 -1.28 3.18
C SER A 306 3.90 -1.85 4.05
N SER A 307 3.07 -2.73 3.50
CA SER A 307 2.00 -3.40 4.26
C SER A 307 2.55 -4.38 5.28
N MET A 308 3.67 -5.06 5.01
CA MET A 308 4.35 -5.88 6.00
C MET A 308 4.86 -5.05 7.17
N LEU A 309 5.47 -3.88 6.92
CA LEU A 309 5.90 -2.96 7.98
C LEU A 309 4.72 -2.52 8.86
N ASN A 310 3.63 -2.09 8.25
CA ASN A 310 2.43 -1.66 8.97
C ASN A 310 1.77 -2.81 9.74
N ALA A 311 1.72 -4.01 9.17
CA ALA A 311 1.17 -5.20 9.83
C ALA A 311 1.98 -5.56 11.09
N MET A 312 3.31 -5.56 11.01
CA MET A 312 4.18 -5.85 12.16
C MET A 312 3.95 -4.86 13.29
N ILE A 313 3.83 -3.56 12.99
CA ILE A 313 3.51 -2.54 14.00
C ILE A 313 2.11 -2.77 14.58
N SER A 314 1.12 -2.98 13.72
CA SER A 314 -0.27 -3.15 14.15
C SER A 314 -0.45 -4.36 15.07
N ILE A 315 0.17 -5.51 14.74
CA ILE A 315 0.12 -6.70 15.58
C ILE A 315 0.59 -6.39 17.00
N GLU A 316 1.78 -5.81 17.13
CA GLU A 316 2.41 -5.54 18.43
C GLU A 316 1.62 -4.49 19.24
N VAL A 317 1.27 -3.37 18.60
CA VAL A 317 0.62 -2.25 19.29
C VAL A 317 -0.80 -2.58 19.71
N TYR A 318 -1.59 -3.27 18.87
CA TYR A 318 -2.96 -3.66 19.22
C TYR A 318 -3.01 -4.80 20.25
N ALA A 319 -1.98 -5.64 20.30
CA ALA A 319 -1.88 -6.68 21.34
C ALA A 319 -1.70 -6.08 22.74
N ASN A 320 -0.91 -5.02 22.89
CA ASN A 320 -0.66 -4.39 24.18
C ASN A 320 -0.26 -2.90 24.03
N PRO A 321 -1.21 -1.98 23.76
CA PRO A 321 -0.91 -0.57 23.55
C PRO A 321 -0.30 0.15 24.78
N ASP A 322 -0.48 -0.41 25.98
CA ASP A 322 0.06 0.15 27.22
C ASP A 322 1.54 -0.19 27.48
N ALA A 323 2.11 -1.10 26.67
CA ALA A 323 3.54 -1.40 26.72
C ALA A 323 4.42 -0.38 25.98
N PHE A 324 3.82 0.54 25.22
CA PHE A 324 4.52 1.46 24.34
C PHE A 324 4.42 2.91 24.82
N GLU A 325 5.55 3.58 24.83
CA GLU A 325 5.64 5.03 24.84
C GLU A 325 5.67 5.55 23.38
N PRO A 326 5.30 6.83 23.12
CA PRO A 326 5.26 7.35 21.74
C PRO A 326 6.53 7.09 20.92
N ARG A 327 7.71 7.28 21.50
CA ARG A 327 9.01 7.04 20.85
C ARG A 327 9.25 5.59 20.49
N ASP A 328 8.59 4.64 21.15
CA ASP A 328 8.76 3.22 20.87
C ASP A 328 8.19 2.81 19.51
N ILE A 329 7.21 3.55 18.99
CA ILE A 329 6.61 3.26 17.67
C ILE A 329 7.63 3.49 16.55
N ALA A 330 8.40 4.58 16.60
CA ALA A 330 9.48 4.82 15.64
C ALA A 330 10.57 3.75 15.72
N ARG A 331 10.87 3.24 16.93
CA ARG A 331 11.82 2.15 17.12
C ARG A 331 11.26 0.84 16.57
N LEU A 332 10.00 0.52 16.83
CA LEU A 332 9.34 -0.67 16.31
C LEU A 332 9.31 -0.69 14.78
N TYR A 333 9.01 0.46 14.15
CA TYR A 333 9.09 0.57 12.69
C TYR A 333 10.51 0.31 12.17
N LEU A 334 11.53 0.86 12.81
CA LEU A 334 12.92 0.62 12.44
C LEU A 334 13.31 -0.85 12.59
N GLU A 335 12.95 -1.50 13.71
CA GLU A 335 13.20 -2.92 13.95
C GLU A 335 12.49 -3.79 12.92
N SER A 336 11.25 -3.45 12.57
CA SER A 336 10.49 -4.13 11.50
C SER A 336 11.16 -3.96 10.13
N SER A 337 11.63 -2.74 9.82
CA SER A 337 12.37 -2.48 8.58
C SER A 337 13.66 -3.31 8.49
N GLN A 338 14.39 -3.43 9.60
CA GLN A 338 15.60 -4.26 9.67
C GLN A 338 15.28 -5.75 9.50
N ALA A 339 14.18 -6.24 10.08
CA ALA A 339 13.71 -7.61 9.88
C ALA A 339 13.37 -7.90 8.41
N LEU A 340 12.91 -6.88 7.67
CA LEU A 340 12.67 -6.92 6.22
C LEU A 340 13.92 -6.50 5.40
N GLY A 341 15.11 -6.70 5.91
CA GLY A 341 16.36 -6.55 5.16
C GLY A 341 16.87 -5.12 4.98
N TYR A 342 16.23 -4.13 5.60
CA TYR A 342 16.71 -2.76 5.52
C TYR A 342 17.95 -2.57 6.39
N ASP A 343 19.13 -2.52 5.77
CA ASP A 343 20.39 -2.14 6.42
C ASP A 343 21.03 -0.98 5.65
N ALA A 344 20.78 0.21 6.12
CA ALA A 344 21.29 1.43 5.47
C ALA A 344 22.76 1.74 5.78
N GLY A 345 23.40 0.98 6.68
CA GLY A 345 24.76 1.28 7.13
C GLY A 345 24.92 2.66 7.79
N TYR A 346 23.82 3.33 8.14
CA TYR A 346 23.80 4.64 8.77
C TYR A 346 24.07 4.56 10.27
N SER A 347 24.42 5.71 10.86
CA SER A 347 24.52 5.82 12.32
C SER A 347 23.15 5.54 12.98
N PRO A 348 23.12 5.04 14.23
CA PRO A 348 21.88 4.81 14.96
C PRO A 348 20.97 6.04 15.03
N GLU A 349 21.56 7.24 15.09
CA GLU A 349 20.82 8.51 15.12
C GLU A 349 20.09 8.76 13.81
N TYR A 350 20.74 8.52 12.67
CA TYR A 350 20.12 8.67 11.36
C TYR A 350 19.04 7.60 11.10
N GLN A 351 19.25 6.38 11.58
CA GLN A 351 18.25 5.32 11.50
C GLN A 351 16.96 5.70 12.22
N MET A 352 17.00 6.48 13.29
CA MET A 352 15.79 6.95 13.98
C MET A 352 14.97 7.95 13.16
N ILE A 353 15.58 8.73 12.25
CA ILE A 353 14.80 9.56 11.30
C ILE A 353 14.02 8.65 10.35
N LEU A 354 14.65 7.60 9.85
CA LEU A 354 13.97 6.59 9.03
C LEU A 354 12.86 5.90 9.82
N GLY A 355 13.10 5.61 11.10
CA GLY A 355 12.09 5.11 12.02
C GLY A 355 10.87 6.01 12.16
N SER A 356 10.96 7.30 11.85
CA SER A 356 9.81 8.22 11.88
C SER A 356 8.94 8.20 10.61
N GLN A 357 9.32 7.49 9.56
CA GLN A 357 8.58 7.46 8.28
C GLN A 357 7.22 6.76 8.35
N TRP A 358 6.98 5.93 9.35
CA TRP A 358 5.68 5.28 9.57
C TRP A 358 4.49 6.25 9.62
N ILE A 359 4.73 7.52 9.97
CA ILE A 359 3.68 8.55 10.05
C ILE A 359 3.02 8.86 8.71
N THR A 360 3.62 8.48 7.59
CA THR A 360 3.06 8.70 6.25
C THR A 360 2.01 7.67 5.85
N SER A 361 1.88 6.57 6.62
CA SER A 361 0.91 5.50 6.31
C SER A 361 -0.52 5.97 6.49
N THR A 362 -1.32 5.88 5.42
CA THR A 362 -2.75 6.14 5.49
C THR A 362 -3.52 4.94 6.06
N THR A 363 -3.12 3.72 5.69
CA THR A 363 -3.80 2.49 6.11
C THR A 363 -3.67 2.26 7.61
N LEU A 364 -2.51 2.54 8.18
CA LEU A 364 -2.25 2.34 9.61
C LEU A 364 -3.24 3.13 10.51
N PHE A 365 -3.61 4.34 10.10
CA PHE A 365 -4.45 5.24 10.90
C PHE A 365 -5.92 5.25 10.51
N GLN A 366 -6.21 5.15 9.20
CA GLN A 366 -7.59 5.31 8.70
C GLN A 366 -8.27 3.99 8.43
N LEU A 367 -7.49 2.95 8.11
CA LEU A 367 -7.97 1.65 7.68
C LEU A 367 -7.26 0.52 8.43
N SER A 368 -7.26 0.58 9.78
CA SER A 368 -6.55 -0.38 10.64
C SER A 368 -6.72 -1.82 10.16
N PHE A 369 -5.61 -2.52 9.99
CA PHE A 369 -5.50 -3.90 9.46
C PHE A 369 -5.83 -4.08 7.97
N TYR A 370 -6.09 -3.01 7.20
CA TYR A 370 -6.29 -3.14 5.75
C TYR A 370 -5.03 -3.68 5.05
N ASP A 371 -3.85 -3.45 5.62
CA ASP A 371 -2.58 -3.94 5.12
C ASP A 371 -2.55 -5.46 4.88
N PHE A 372 -3.33 -6.24 5.66
CA PHE A 372 -3.45 -7.69 5.41
C PHE A 372 -4.16 -8.02 4.09
N ASN A 373 -5.01 -7.13 3.58
CA ASN A 373 -5.62 -7.31 2.26
C ASN A 373 -4.55 -7.17 1.18
N TYR A 374 -3.66 -6.20 1.31
CA TYR A 374 -2.53 -6.02 0.40
C TYR A 374 -1.52 -7.18 0.50
N ILE A 375 -1.19 -7.65 1.69
CA ILE A 375 -0.28 -8.80 1.87
C ILE A 375 -0.83 -10.03 1.17
N LEU A 376 -2.06 -10.41 1.46
CA LEU A 376 -2.72 -11.57 0.88
C LEU A 376 -2.96 -11.41 -0.62
N GLY A 377 -3.39 -10.22 -1.04
CA GLY A 377 -3.56 -9.85 -2.45
C GLY A 377 -2.25 -9.95 -3.24
N SER A 378 -1.16 -9.43 -2.68
CA SER A 378 0.17 -9.49 -3.31
C SER A 378 0.70 -10.92 -3.44
N ILE A 379 0.54 -11.77 -2.42
CA ILE A 379 0.96 -13.17 -2.47
C ILE A 379 0.21 -13.92 -3.57
N ASN A 380 -1.12 -13.76 -3.65
CA ASN A 380 -1.92 -14.34 -4.72
C ASN A 380 -1.48 -13.85 -6.10
N SER A 381 -1.24 -12.55 -6.22
CA SER A 381 -0.84 -11.91 -7.49
C SER A 381 0.54 -12.35 -7.95
N LEU A 382 1.51 -12.45 -7.03
CA LEU A 382 2.84 -13.02 -7.29
C LEU A 382 2.75 -14.47 -7.73
N SER A 383 1.86 -15.26 -7.12
CA SER A 383 1.64 -16.65 -7.52
C SER A 383 1.11 -16.77 -8.96
N LEU A 384 0.15 -15.91 -9.34
CA LEU A 384 -0.36 -15.86 -10.71
C LEU A 384 0.71 -15.42 -11.70
N TRP A 385 1.50 -14.41 -11.36
CA TRP A 385 2.59 -13.94 -12.19
C TRP A 385 3.69 -15.01 -12.35
N TYR A 386 4.10 -15.68 -11.28
CA TYR A 386 5.02 -16.81 -11.33
C TYR A 386 4.50 -17.94 -12.20
N GLU A 387 3.21 -18.30 -12.06
CA GLU A 387 2.57 -19.31 -12.90
C GLU A 387 2.58 -18.92 -14.38
N GLN A 388 2.32 -17.65 -14.72
CA GLN A 388 2.42 -17.14 -16.10
C GLN A 388 3.85 -17.29 -16.63
N GLN A 389 4.85 -16.89 -15.87
CA GLN A 389 6.27 -16.94 -16.27
C GLN A 389 6.80 -18.37 -16.42
N THR A 390 6.22 -19.32 -15.72
CA THR A 390 6.57 -20.75 -15.80
C THR A 390 5.70 -21.54 -16.79
N GLY A 391 4.84 -20.86 -17.56
CA GLY A 391 4.02 -21.45 -18.61
C GLY A 391 2.74 -22.12 -18.12
N GLY A 392 2.27 -21.78 -16.93
CA GLY A 392 0.97 -22.22 -16.41
C GLY A 392 -0.21 -21.39 -16.94
N ASP A 393 -1.42 -21.68 -16.46
CA ASP A 393 -2.69 -21.12 -16.95
C ASP A 393 -3.18 -19.92 -16.11
N ALA A 394 -2.25 -19.02 -15.75
CA ALA A 394 -2.52 -17.87 -14.89
C ALA A 394 -3.62 -16.95 -15.44
N VAL A 395 -3.64 -16.70 -16.75
CA VAL A 395 -4.62 -15.80 -17.39
C VAL A 395 -6.05 -16.36 -17.25
N THR A 396 -6.25 -17.67 -17.46
CA THR A 396 -7.58 -18.29 -17.25
C THR A 396 -8.01 -18.19 -15.78
N LYS A 397 -7.09 -18.40 -14.84
CA LYS A 397 -7.38 -18.25 -13.41
C LYS A 397 -7.73 -16.80 -13.08
N TYR A 398 -6.96 -15.84 -13.57
CA TYR A 398 -7.23 -14.41 -13.39
C TYR A 398 -8.61 -14.04 -13.93
N ASN A 399 -8.95 -14.45 -15.16
CA ASN A 399 -10.25 -14.16 -15.73
C ASN A 399 -11.39 -14.79 -14.93
N LYS A 400 -11.19 -16.00 -14.41
CA LYS A 400 -12.17 -16.64 -13.51
C LYS A 400 -12.34 -15.83 -12.22
N LEU A 401 -11.24 -15.32 -11.65
CA LEU A 401 -11.30 -14.48 -10.45
C LEU A 401 -12.09 -13.19 -10.70
N VAL A 402 -11.74 -12.45 -11.75
CA VAL A 402 -12.39 -11.16 -12.10
C VAL A 402 -13.88 -11.34 -12.43
N GLN A 403 -14.26 -12.42 -13.14
CA GLN A 403 -15.62 -12.63 -13.62
C GLN A 403 -16.53 -13.39 -12.65
N THR A 404 -16.00 -13.84 -11.50
CA THR A 404 -16.79 -14.59 -10.53
C THR A 404 -17.09 -13.67 -9.34
N PRO A 405 -18.37 -13.35 -9.07
CA PRO A 405 -18.76 -12.63 -7.86
C PRO A 405 -18.20 -13.28 -6.61
N ILE A 406 -17.79 -12.48 -5.64
CA ILE A 406 -17.23 -13.00 -4.38
C ILE A 406 -18.40 -13.55 -3.53
N PRO A 407 -18.43 -14.86 -3.26
CA PRO A 407 -19.47 -15.44 -2.44
C PRO A 407 -19.25 -15.11 -0.96
N ASP A 408 -20.31 -15.18 -0.16
CA ASP A 408 -20.24 -15.04 1.30
C ASP A 408 -19.60 -16.30 1.94
N ILE A 409 -18.30 -16.45 1.76
CA ILE A 409 -17.45 -17.51 2.31
C ILE A 409 -16.16 -16.92 2.86
N SER A 410 -15.42 -17.70 3.67
CA SER A 410 -14.13 -17.25 4.18
C SER A 410 -13.08 -17.10 3.07
N TYR A 411 -12.06 -16.28 3.32
CA TYR A 411 -10.95 -16.08 2.41
C TYR A 411 -10.25 -17.41 2.04
N SER A 412 -9.96 -18.26 3.03
CA SER A 412 -9.33 -19.55 2.80
C SER A 412 -10.15 -20.47 1.90
N GLU A 413 -11.46 -20.50 2.08
CA GLU A 413 -12.36 -21.31 1.23
C GLU A 413 -12.45 -20.75 -0.18
N TYR A 414 -12.45 -19.42 -0.34
CA TYR A 414 -12.42 -18.79 -1.66
C TYR A 414 -11.13 -19.14 -2.41
N CYS A 415 -9.96 -18.99 -1.77
CA CYS A 415 -8.68 -19.37 -2.37
C CYS A 415 -8.69 -20.82 -2.86
N ARG A 416 -9.19 -21.73 -2.02
CA ARG A 416 -9.32 -23.16 -2.38
C ARG A 416 -10.21 -23.37 -3.61
N GLN A 417 -11.35 -22.68 -3.72
CA GLN A 417 -12.28 -22.81 -4.86
C GLN A 417 -11.71 -22.24 -6.14
N MET A 418 -10.94 -21.16 -6.04
CA MET A 418 -10.32 -20.50 -7.19
C MET A 418 -8.97 -21.09 -7.59
N GLY A 419 -8.43 -22.02 -6.80
CA GLY A 419 -7.12 -22.60 -7.06
C GLY A 419 -5.97 -21.63 -6.80
N LEU A 420 -6.18 -20.67 -5.90
CA LEU A 420 -5.15 -19.80 -5.34
C LEU A 420 -4.36 -20.55 -4.26
N PRO A 421 -3.14 -20.09 -3.93
CA PRO A 421 -2.30 -20.73 -2.92
C PRO A 421 -2.98 -20.79 -1.56
N ALA A 422 -2.65 -21.84 -0.79
CA ALA A 422 -2.97 -21.86 0.63
C ALA A 422 -2.07 -20.85 1.36
N VAL A 423 -2.63 -20.16 2.37
CA VAL A 423 -1.93 -19.10 3.12
C VAL A 423 -0.67 -19.61 3.86
N ASN A 424 -0.55 -20.91 4.07
CA ASN A 424 0.58 -21.55 4.74
C ASN A 424 1.45 -22.40 3.79
N ASP A 425 1.41 -22.14 2.49
CA ASP A 425 2.22 -22.84 1.49
C ASP A 425 3.65 -22.28 1.46
N THR A 426 4.46 -22.68 2.43
CA THR A 426 5.84 -22.22 2.59
C THR A 426 6.75 -22.64 1.43
N ASP A 427 6.47 -23.76 0.78
CA ASP A 427 7.25 -24.23 -0.37
C ASP A 427 7.03 -23.28 -1.55
N LEU A 428 5.78 -22.91 -1.83
CA LEU A 428 5.48 -21.91 -2.85
C LEU A 428 6.09 -20.54 -2.51
N TYR A 429 6.02 -20.10 -1.25
CA TYR A 429 6.61 -18.81 -0.86
C TYR A 429 8.12 -18.75 -1.11
N ALA A 430 8.84 -19.84 -0.86
CA ALA A 430 10.25 -19.93 -1.18
C ALA A 430 10.54 -19.92 -2.70
N GLU A 431 9.65 -20.47 -3.53
CA GLU A 431 9.72 -20.37 -4.99
C GLU A 431 9.44 -18.94 -5.45
N LEU A 432 8.42 -18.27 -4.91
CA LEU A 432 8.11 -16.87 -5.21
C LEU A 432 9.24 -15.92 -4.82
N ASP A 433 9.87 -16.14 -3.65
CA ASP A 433 11.03 -15.37 -3.20
C ASP A 433 12.21 -15.50 -4.17
N THR A 434 12.52 -16.73 -4.60
CA THR A 434 13.58 -16.96 -5.56
C THR A 434 13.29 -16.28 -6.89
N PHE A 435 12.08 -16.46 -7.42
CA PHE A 435 11.64 -15.83 -8.67
C PHE A 435 11.70 -14.30 -8.62
N LEU A 436 11.19 -13.71 -7.55
CA LEU A 436 11.17 -12.26 -7.38
C LEU A 436 12.59 -11.69 -7.25
N SER A 437 13.42 -12.31 -6.42
CA SER A 437 14.81 -11.90 -6.23
C SER A 437 15.60 -11.96 -7.53
N GLU A 438 15.45 -13.02 -8.33
CA GLU A 438 16.12 -13.15 -9.63
C GLU A 438 15.65 -12.09 -10.63
N LYS A 439 14.34 -11.78 -10.68
CA LYS A 439 13.79 -10.73 -11.56
C LYS A 439 14.31 -9.35 -11.20
N LEU A 440 14.28 -8.99 -9.91
CA LEU A 440 14.77 -7.70 -9.45
C LEU A 440 16.26 -7.54 -9.67
N THR A 441 17.07 -8.55 -9.35
CA THR A 441 18.53 -8.54 -9.56
C THR A 441 18.89 -8.37 -11.04
N ALA A 442 18.20 -9.10 -11.94
CA ALA A 442 18.47 -8.99 -13.38
C ALA A 442 18.19 -7.57 -13.91
N LEU A 443 17.09 -6.93 -13.48
CA LEU A 443 16.78 -5.56 -13.88
C LEU A 443 17.73 -4.54 -13.24
N GLU A 444 18.09 -4.73 -11.97
CA GLU A 444 19.06 -3.88 -11.27
C GLU A 444 20.43 -3.91 -11.96
N GLU A 445 20.90 -5.11 -12.33
CA GLU A 445 22.15 -5.27 -13.09
C GLU A 445 22.07 -4.60 -14.47
N GLU A 446 20.95 -4.70 -15.17
CA GLU A 446 20.75 -4.03 -16.47
C GLU A 446 20.77 -2.50 -16.34
N VAL A 447 20.14 -1.97 -15.29
CA VAL A 447 20.00 -0.51 -15.08
C VAL A 447 21.27 0.11 -14.50
N PHE A 448 21.91 -0.52 -13.51
CA PHE A 448 22.99 0.06 -12.72
C PHE A 448 24.33 -0.67 -12.89
N GLY A 449 24.37 -1.85 -13.47
CA GLY A 449 25.61 -2.68 -13.59
C GLY A 449 26.57 -2.25 -14.67
N GLY A 450 26.33 -1.16 -15.38
CA GLY A 450 27.17 -0.59 -16.42
C GLY A 450 28.15 0.50 -15.97
N GLU A 451 28.25 0.79 -14.66
CA GLU A 451 29.18 1.79 -14.10
C GLU A 451 30.51 1.13 -13.63
#